data_ea3cd919150adf6d01c83cacee5d404a
#
_entry.id   ea3cd919150adf6d01c83cacee5d404a
#
_cell.length_a   1.000
_cell.length_b   1.000
_cell.length_c   1.000
_cell.angle_alpha   90.00
_cell.angle_beta   90.00
_cell.angle_gamma   90.00
#
_symmetry.space_group_name_H-M   'P 1'
#
loop_
_entity.id
_entity.type
_entity.pdbx_description
1 polymer ?
#
loop_
_entity_poly.entity_id
_entity_poly.type
_entity_poly.pdbx_seq_one_letter_code
_entity_poly.pdbx_strand_id
1 'polypeptide(L)'
;MSKLGRLAKLGSLTTRVTGSYLGQQLAGLVQSESARKEALDRLHIENAGRLVANLGSLKGAAMKVGQAVAQVIDTVDVPPEARALLGTLHDKAEPVPWEVVRARIEAELGGPLDTLFRSVDPSPLGTASLGQVHAAVLPDGTEVVVKVLHQGVEDAVASDLGALKNLLVSGRVLRRSKEEIDAWFQEIQARLDEEVDYEVEARNLEDFRRVLQNDPDVVVPRVHRGWTTRRVLTMERLHGKPLPAFVQTGSPEAKQRAGVALGRVFFDLYYGHRMIHADPHPGNYLFQADGKIGLLDFGCVRYFDLEWVADYGACAIYTRRDQRELMMRHAVRLGALTERDADAEDTLWILGRAIGIPFRGGPFTTGGPEDDAHEQIARIMPKVAVNPKLRAPRELVFLHRALGGIYSINRQLKPRTDWGEIIETAYARTLRDVGRTLQE
;
A
#
# COMPACT_ATOMS: atom_id res chain seq x y z
N MET A 1 -24.91 -0.66 11.17
CA MET A 1 -25.19 0.51 12.05
C MET A 1 -25.79 1.63 11.22
N SER A 2 -26.78 2.36 11.75
CA SER A 2 -27.34 3.53 11.08
C SER A 2 -26.33 4.70 11.03
N LYS A 3 -26.49 5.64 10.06
CA LYS A 3 -25.66 6.87 9.93
C LYS A 3 -25.64 7.67 11.24
N LEU A 4 -26.77 7.79 11.91
CA LEU A 4 -26.92 8.45 13.21
C LEU A 4 -26.12 7.74 14.34
N GLY A 5 -26.15 6.40 14.37
CA GLY A 5 -25.39 5.64 15.37
C GLY A 5 -23.87 5.75 15.20
N ARG A 6 -23.36 5.87 13.96
CA ARG A 6 -21.95 6.15 13.66
C ARG A 6 -21.55 7.54 14.10
N LEU A 7 -22.34 8.56 13.74
CA LEU A 7 -22.08 9.94 14.14
C LEU A 7 -22.09 10.12 15.66
N ALA A 8 -23.01 9.45 16.38
CA ALA A 8 -23.03 9.49 17.83
C ALA A 8 -21.79 8.85 18.47
N LYS A 9 -21.31 7.72 17.95
CA LYS A 9 -20.06 7.09 18.41
C LYS A 9 -18.83 7.95 18.15
N LEU A 10 -18.69 8.50 16.93
CA LEU A 10 -17.59 9.40 16.58
C LEU A 10 -17.65 10.69 17.41
N GLY A 11 -18.85 11.27 17.60
CA GLY A 11 -19.04 12.46 18.45
C GLY A 11 -18.62 12.21 19.91
N SER A 12 -18.99 11.05 20.49
CA SER A 12 -18.58 10.69 21.84
C SER A 12 -17.08 10.48 21.97
N LEU A 13 -16.45 9.89 20.95
CA LEU A 13 -15.00 9.73 20.86
C LEU A 13 -14.30 11.09 20.80
N THR A 14 -14.78 11.99 19.93
CA THR A 14 -14.28 13.37 19.82
C THR A 14 -14.29 14.08 21.16
N THR A 15 -15.42 14.04 21.87
CA THR A 15 -15.56 14.69 23.18
C THR A 15 -14.58 14.14 24.21
N ARG A 16 -14.38 12.81 24.26
CA ARG A 16 -13.45 12.16 25.19
C ARG A 16 -11.98 12.48 24.86
N VAL A 17 -11.60 12.40 23.60
CA VAL A 17 -10.23 12.68 23.15
C VAL A 17 -9.91 14.15 23.35
N THR A 18 -10.78 15.08 22.92
CA THR A 18 -10.57 16.52 23.11
C THR A 18 -10.53 16.88 24.60
N GLY A 19 -11.44 16.32 25.42
CA GLY A 19 -11.47 16.54 26.87
C GLY A 19 -10.19 16.05 27.57
N SER A 20 -9.63 14.92 27.14
CA SER A 20 -8.38 14.39 27.71
C SER A 20 -7.17 15.29 27.39
N TYR A 21 -7.07 15.86 26.20
CA TYR A 21 -6.01 16.82 25.84
C TYR A 21 -6.16 18.16 26.55
N LEU A 22 -7.38 18.67 26.69
CA LEU A 22 -7.65 19.89 27.47
C LEU A 22 -7.30 19.69 28.94
N GLY A 23 -7.66 18.54 29.52
CA GLY A 23 -7.28 18.19 30.89
C GLY A 23 -5.77 18.13 31.09
N GLN A 24 -5.03 17.53 30.14
CA GLN A 24 -3.58 17.49 30.19
C GLN A 24 -2.92 18.86 29.99
N GLN A 25 -3.49 19.74 29.16
CA GLN A 25 -3.00 21.13 29.03
C GLN A 25 -3.10 21.88 30.34
N LEU A 26 -4.22 21.76 31.06
CA LEU A 26 -4.42 22.38 32.38
C LEU A 26 -3.47 21.80 33.42
N ALA A 27 -3.34 20.46 33.48
CA ALA A 27 -2.39 19.78 34.36
C ALA A 27 -0.92 20.15 34.06
N GLY A 28 -0.59 20.34 32.79
CA GLY A 28 0.74 20.72 32.30
C GLY A 28 1.23 22.11 32.72
N LEU A 29 0.32 22.98 33.26
CA LEU A 29 0.71 24.32 33.77
C LEU A 29 1.52 24.22 35.08
N VAL A 30 1.42 23.11 35.80
CA VAL A 30 2.09 22.87 37.08
C VAL A 30 3.12 21.74 37.03
N GLN A 31 3.40 21.18 35.87
CA GLN A 31 4.32 20.06 35.63
C GLN A 31 5.68 20.55 35.11
N SER A 32 6.76 19.82 35.43
CA SER A 32 8.05 20.01 34.79
C SER A 32 7.97 19.63 33.29
N GLU A 33 8.88 20.14 32.45
CA GLU A 33 8.91 19.92 31.01
C GLU A 33 9.01 18.42 30.66
N SER A 34 9.84 17.65 31.38
CA SER A 34 9.95 16.20 31.21
C SER A 34 8.66 15.46 31.59
N ALA A 35 8.07 15.79 32.74
CA ALA A 35 6.83 15.18 33.19
C ALA A 35 5.65 15.50 32.24
N ARG A 36 5.63 16.72 31.70
CA ARG A 36 4.64 17.14 30.72
C ARG A 36 4.78 16.35 29.41
N LYS A 37 6.00 16.12 28.93
CA LYS A 37 6.26 15.32 27.72
C LYS A 37 5.83 13.88 27.91
N GLU A 38 6.25 13.22 29.02
CA GLU A 38 5.85 11.84 29.32
C GLU A 38 4.33 11.67 29.50
N ALA A 39 3.67 12.65 30.11
CA ALA A 39 2.22 12.62 30.28
C ALA A 39 1.50 12.78 28.92
N LEU A 40 2.05 13.60 28.02
CA LEU A 40 1.54 13.80 26.68
C LEU A 40 1.73 12.53 25.81
N ASP A 41 2.88 11.88 25.89
CA ASP A 41 3.16 10.64 25.17
C ASP A 41 2.22 9.51 25.62
N ARG A 42 2.01 9.36 26.95
CA ARG A 42 1.00 8.42 27.48
C ARG A 42 -0.40 8.71 26.97
N LEU A 43 -0.77 9.98 26.91
CA LEU A 43 -2.07 10.42 26.42
C LEU A 43 -2.25 10.12 24.94
N HIS A 44 -1.19 10.27 24.12
CA HIS A 44 -1.21 9.90 22.71
C HIS A 44 -1.46 8.39 22.52
N ILE A 45 -0.78 7.54 23.30
CA ILE A 45 -0.96 6.08 23.28
C ILE A 45 -2.40 5.69 23.69
N GLU A 46 -2.92 6.25 24.78
CA GLU A 46 -4.30 5.98 25.21
C GLU A 46 -5.34 6.41 24.17
N ASN A 47 -5.17 7.59 23.58
CA ASN A 47 -6.10 8.09 22.59
C ASN A 47 -6.00 7.32 21.26
N ALA A 48 -4.80 6.86 20.85
CA ALA A 48 -4.64 5.94 19.73
C ALA A 48 -5.37 4.61 20.00
N GLY A 49 -5.24 4.04 21.21
CA GLY A 49 -5.99 2.84 21.59
C GLY A 49 -7.51 3.04 21.55
N ARG A 50 -8.00 4.18 22.04
CA ARG A 50 -9.44 4.53 21.94
C ARG A 50 -9.91 4.69 20.48
N LEU A 51 -9.08 5.30 19.64
CA LEU A 51 -9.34 5.44 18.19
C LEU A 51 -9.45 4.07 17.55
N VAL A 52 -8.47 3.20 17.71
CA VAL A 52 -8.45 1.85 17.16
C VAL A 52 -9.67 1.04 17.61
N ALA A 53 -9.98 1.04 18.90
CA ALA A 53 -11.14 0.31 19.44
C ALA A 53 -12.47 0.81 18.86
N ASN A 54 -12.61 2.11 18.66
CA ASN A 54 -13.83 2.69 18.10
C ASN A 54 -13.92 2.54 16.59
N LEU A 55 -12.85 2.80 15.83
CA LEU A 55 -12.80 2.62 14.37
C LEU A 55 -12.94 1.15 13.98
N GLY A 56 -12.27 0.23 14.67
CA GLY A 56 -12.43 -1.20 14.47
C GLY A 56 -13.87 -1.70 14.71
N SER A 57 -14.62 -1.02 15.60
CA SER A 57 -16.04 -1.34 15.84
C SER A 57 -17.01 -0.75 14.82
N LEU A 58 -16.56 0.21 14.00
CA LEU A 58 -17.42 0.92 13.03
C LEU A 58 -17.53 0.21 11.68
N LYS A 59 -16.66 -0.79 11.40
CA LYS A 59 -16.64 -1.64 10.19
C LYS A 59 -16.59 -0.87 8.85
N GLY A 60 -15.90 -1.41 7.87
CA GLY A 60 -15.88 -0.89 6.50
C GLY A 60 -15.21 0.49 6.36
N ALA A 61 -15.93 1.52 5.94
CA ALA A 61 -15.40 2.83 5.60
C ALA A 61 -14.57 3.49 6.71
N ALA A 62 -15.02 3.44 7.97
CA ALA A 62 -14.29 4.04 9.11
C ALA A 62 -12.95 3.37 9.36
N MET A 63 -12.87 2.06 9.14
CA MET A 63 -11.62 1.30 9.26
C MET A 63 -10.64 1.69 8.16
N LYS A 64 -11.10 1.83 6.92
CA LYS A 64 -10.29 2.26 5.77
C LYS A 64 -9.79 3.70 5.94
N VAL A 65 -10.66 4.59 6.41
CA VAL A 65 -10.27 5.96 6.79
C VAL A 65 -9.18 5.94 7.86
N GLY A 66 -9.34 5.11 8.89
CA GLY A 66 -8.33 4.94 9.94
C GLY A 66 -6.98 4.45 9.40
N GLN A 67 -6.98 3.49 8.48
CA GLN A 67 -5.77 3.00 7.80
C GLN A 67 -5.11 4.08 6.95
N ALA A 68 -5.88 4.81 6.13
CA ALA A 68 -5.37 5.89 5.31
C ALA A 68 -4.74 7.01 6.16
N VAL A 69 -5.37 7.35 7.28
CA VAL A 69 -4.82 8.32 8.24
C VAL A 69 -3.58 7.79 8.96
N ALA A 70 -3.55 6.51 9.34
CA ALA A 70 -2.35 5.90 9.93
C ALA A 70 -1.14 5.99 9.00
N GLN A 71 -1.33 5.79 7.69
CA GLN A 71 -0.26 5.94 6.70
C GLN A 71 0.29 7.37 6.59
N VAL A 72 -0.57 8.39 6.78
CA VAL A 72 -0.15 9.80 6.78
C VAL A 72 0.49 10.17 8.11
N ILE A 73 -0.01 9.66 9.23
CA ILE A 73 0.55 9.85 10.57
C ILE A 73 1.98 9.29 10.67
N ASP A 74 2.38 8.35 9.83
CA ASP A 74 3.77 7.89 9.76
C ASP A 74 4.78 9.01 9.43
N THR A 75 4.32 10.12 8.88
CA THR A 75 5.12 11.33 8.62
C THR A 75 5.07 12.35 9.76
N VAL A 76 4.37 12.06 10.86
CA VAL A 76 4.12 12.97 11.98
C VAL A 76 4.82 12.49 13.24
N ASP A 77 5.18 13.41 14.13
CA ASP A 77 5.78 13.14 15.44
C ASP A 77 4.72 12.55 16.40
N VAL A 78 4.44 11.26 16.24
CA VAL A 78 3.53 10.46 17.06
C VAL A 78 4.33 9.32 17.70
N PRO A 79 4.13 9.01 19.00
CA PRO A 79 4.82 7.91 19.67
C PRO A 79 4.73 6.59 18.87
N PRO A 80 5.83 5.79 18.81
CA PRO A 80 5.87 4.53 18.05
C PRO A 80 4.77 3.56 18.45
N GLU A 81 4.40 3.54 19.73
CA GLU A 81 3.35 2.68 20.29
C GLU A 81 1.96 3.09 19.79
N ALA A 82 1.68 4.38 19.70
CA ALA A 82 0.43 4.89 19.12
C ALA A 82 0.32 4.57 17.62
N ARG A 83 1.45 4.65 16.91
CA ARG A 83 1.56 4.26 15.51
C ARG A 83 1.31 2.76 15.32
N ALA A 84 1.94 1.91 16.15
CA ALA A 84 1.73 0.47 16.13
C ALA A 84 0.26 0.09 16.36
N LEU A 85 -0.42 0.75 17.29
CA LEU A 85 -1.85 0.55 17.53
C LEU A 85 -2.71 0.90 16.32
N LEU A 86 -2.44 2.01 15.64
CA LEU A 86 -3.16 2.38 14.41
C LEU A 86 -2.91 1.39 13.26
N GLY A 87 -1.71 0.81 13.19
CA GLY A 87 -1.37 -0.25 12.25
C GLY A 87 -2.11 -1.57 12.47
N THR A 88 -2.77 -1.77 13.62
CA THR A 88 -3.59 -2.98 13.90
C THR A 88 -5.00 -2.94 13.29
N LEU A 89 -5.38 -1.84 12.62
CA LEU A 89 -6.64 -1.75 11.89
C LEU A 89 -6.57 -2.63 10.64
N HIS A 90 -7.03 -3.88 10.76
CA HIS A 90 -6.99 -4.88 9.69
C HIS A 90 -8.33 -5.02 8.95
N ASP A 91 -8.24 -5.33 7.66
CA ASP A 91 -9.37 -5.50 6.73
C ASP A 91 -10.09 -6.84 6.96
N LYS A 92 -11.14 -6.84 7.78
CA LYS A 92 -12.15 -7.90 7.74
C LYS A 92 -13.53 -7.26 7.85
N ALA A 93 -14.06 -6.81 6.70
CA ALA A 93 -15.48 -6.46 6.63
C ALA A 93 -16.31 -7.74 6.67
N GLU A 94 -17.39 -7.75 7.46
CA GLU A 94 -18.37 -8.84 7.37
C GLU A 94 -19.10 -8.75 6.04
N PRO A 95 -19.37 -9.90 5.36
CA PRO A 95 -20.15 -9.91 4.14
C PRO A 95 -21.54 -9.31 4.39
N VAL A 96 -22.04 -8.53 3.44
CA VAL A 96 -23.44 -8.09 3.44
C VAL A 96 -24.32 -9.20 2.85
N PRO A 97 -25.63 -9.25 3.21
CA PRO A 97 -26.57 -10.24 2.66
C PRO A 97 -26.61 -10.22 1.13
N TRP A 98 -26.74 -11.38 0.54
CA TRP A 98 -26.77 -11.57 -0.92
C TRP A 98 -27.81 -10.68 -1.62
N GLU A 99 -29.00 -10.55 -1.04
CA GLU A 99 -30.09 -9.76 -1.60
C GLU A 99 -29.69 -8.29 -1.80
N VAL A 100 -28.85 -7.73 -0.90
CA VAL A 100 -28.32 -6.37 -1.00
C VAL A 100 -27.34 -6.27 -2.15
N VAL A 101 -26.46 -7.28 -2.29
CA VAL A 101 -25.47 -7.33 -3.38
C VAL A 101 -26.16 -7.50 -4.73
N ARG A 102 -27.10 -8.43 -4.82
CA ARG A 102 -27.91 -8.67 -6.02
C ARG A 102 -28.60 -7.37 -6.48
N ALA A 103 -29.33 -6.72 -5.59
CA ALA A 103 -30.03 -5.47 -5.89
C ALA A 103 -29.05 -4.37 -6.37
N ARG A 104 -27.84 -4.33 -5.81
CA ARG A 104 -26.79 -3.39 -6.24
C ARG A 104 -26.32 -3.70 -7.67
N ILE A 105 -26.02 -4.97 -7.98
CA ILE A 105 -25.59 -5.39 -9.32
C ILE A 105 -26.69 -5.05 -10.35
N GLU A 106 -27.93 -5.41 -10.08
CA GLU A 106 -29.06 -5.17 -10.96
C GLU A 106 -29.29 -3.67 -11.22
N ALA A 107 -29.19 -2.84 -10.18
CA ALA A 107 -29.32 -1.39 -10.30
C ALA A 107 -28.16 -0.74 -11.09
N GLU A 108 -26.94 -1.20 -10.90
CA GLU A 108 -25.76 -0.65 -11.58
C GLU A 108 -25.66 -1.08 -13.03
N LEU A 109 -26.03 -2.33 -13.34
CA LEU A 109 -25.95 -2.88 -14.70
C LEU A 109 -27.24 -2.73 -15.49
N GLY A 110 -28.32 -2.23 -14.87
CA GLY A 110 -29.56 -1.85 -15.55
C GLY A 110 -30.44 -3.00 -16.00
N GLY A 111 -30.37 -4.16 -15.34
CA GLY A 111 -31.20 -5.33 -15.69
C GLY A 111 -31.27 -6.40 -14.62
N PRO A 112 -32.21 -7.36 -14.74
CA PRO A 112 -32.27 -8.52 -13.86
C PRO A 112 -31.02 -9.38 -13.95
N LEU A 113 -30.60 -9.95 -12.81
CA LEU A 113 -29.34 -10.70 -12.70
C LEU A 113 -29.28 -11.91 -13.66
N ASP A 114 -30.39 -12.59 -13.87
CA ASP A 114 -30.52 -13.75 -14.75
C ASP A 114 -30.47 -13.44 -16.26
N THR A 115 -30.66 -12.16 -16.62
CA THR A 115 -30.42 -11.68 -18.00
C THR A 115 -28.98 -11.17 -18.20
N LEU A 116 -28.32 -10.75 -17.12
CA LEU A 116 -26.95 -10.20 -17.15
C LEU A 116 -25.90 -11.32 -17.05
N PHE A 117 -26.17 -12.35 -16.27
CA PHE A 117 -25.26 -13.46 -16.03
C PHE A 117 -26.00 -14.82 -16.21
N ARG A 118 -25.28 -15.81 -16.71
CA ARG A 118 -25.76 -17.19 -16.72
C ARG A 118 -25.94 -17.73 -15.30
N SER A 119 -25.02 -17.38 -14.40
CA SER A 119 -25.06 -17.66 -12.97
C SER A 119 -24.17 -16.74 -12.17
N VAL A 120 -24.57 -16.47 -10.92
CA VAL A 120 -23.72 -15.79 -9.92
C VAL A 120 -23.81 -16.61 -8.63
N ASP A 121 -22.65 -16.88 -8.01
CA ASP A 121 -22.61 -17.56 -6.71
C ASP A 121 -23.00 -16.56 -5.61
N PRO A 122 -24.07 -16.82 -4.85
CA PRO A 122 -24.47 -15.98 -3.71
C PRO A 122 -23.40 -15.91 -2.60
N SER A 123 -22.55 -16.95 -2.50
CA SER A 123 -21.48 -16.99 -1.51
C SER A 123 -20.28 -16.19 -2.01
N PRO A 124 -19.78 -15.18 -1.25
CA PRO A 124 -18.64 -14.42 -1.69
C PRO A 124 -17.37 -15.27 -1.70
N LEU A 125 -16.55 -15.13 -2.73
CA LEU A 125 -15.17 -15.65 -2.78
C LEU A 125 -14.27 -14.98 -1.75
N GLY A 126 -14.56 -13.73 -1.43
CA GLY A 126 -13.85 -12.93 -0.45
C GLY A 126 -14.50 -11.58 -0.22
N THR A 127 -14.11 -10.94 0.87
CA THR A 127 -14.49 -9.56 1.19
C THR A 127 -13.31 -8.65 0.89
N ALA A 128 -13.56 -7.61 0.10
CA ALA A 128 -12.66 -6.46 -0.01
C ALA A 128 -12.95 -5.48 1.14
N SER A 129 -12.05 -4.51 1.38
CA SER A 129 -12.23 -3.52 2.45
C SER A 129 -13.54 -2.75 2.37
N LEU A 130 -14.00 -2.45 1.15
CA LEU A 130 -15.19 -1.63 0.89
C LEU A 130 -16.26 -2.35 0.07
N GLY A 131 -16.07 -3.65 -0.22
CA GLY A 131 -16.95 -4.44 -1.06
C GLY A 131 -16.84 -5.94 -0.85
N GLN A 132 -17.42 -6.71 -1.74
CA GLN A 132 -17.24 -8.16 -1.78
C GLN A 132 -17.16 -8.68 -3.21
N VAL A 133 -16.59 -9.87 -3.37
CA VAL A 133 -16.27 -10.49 -4.65
C VAL A 133 -17.05 -11.77 -4.79
N HIS A 134 -17.77 -11.93 -5.89
CA HIS A 134 -18.55 -13.13 -6.21
C HIS A 134 -18.06 -13.81 -7.49
N ALA A 135 -18.11 -15.12 -7.54
CA ALA A 135 -17.91 -15.87 -8.78
C ALA A 135 -19.17 -15.74 -9.64
N ALA A 136 -18.98 -15.60 -10.95
CA ALA A 136 -20.07 -15.55 -11.89
C ALA A 136 -19.67 -16.17 -13.24
N VAL A 137 -20.69 -16.46 -14.06
CA VAL A 137 -20.51 -16.93 -15.43
C VAL A 137 -21.32 -16.02 -16.34
N LEU A 138 -20.69 -15.45 -17.36
CA LEU A 138 -21.36 -14.64 -18.38
C LEU A 138 -22.27 -15.51 -19.28
N PRO A 139 -23.19 -14.89 -20.06
CA PRO A 139 -24.08 -15.63 -20.95
C PRO A 139 -23.35 -16.50 -21.98
N ASP A 140 -22.15 -16.10 -22.40
CA ASP A 140 -21.28 -16.84 -23.34
C ASP A 140 -20.50 -18.01 -22.69
N GLY A 141 -20.64 -18.19 -21.36
CA GLY A 141 -19.94 -19.23 -20.61
C GLY A 141 -18.60 -18.79 -20.01
N THR A 142 -18.17 -17.55 -20.21
CA THR A 142 -16.92 -17.04 -19.62
C THR A 142 -17.01 -16.96 -18.10
N GLU A 143 -16.05 -17.58 -17.40
CA GLU A 143 -15.94 -17.46 -15.95
C GLU A 143 -15.38 -16.10 -15.57
N VAL A 144 -16.07 -15.40 -14.67
CA VAL A 144 -15.71 -14.06 -14.20
C VAL A 144 -15.81 -13.97 -12.67
N VAL A 145 -15.18 -12.93 -12.13
CA VAL A 145 -15.46 -12.45 -10.78
C VAL A 145 -16.09 -11.07 -10.86
N VAL A 146 -17.04 -10.82 -9.96
CA VAL A 146 -17.76 -9.55 -9.85
C VAL A 146 -17.43 -8.93 -8.50
N LYS A 147 -16.68 -7.85 -8.50
CA LYS A 147 -16.40 -7.01 -7.31
C LYS A 147 -17.54 -6.00 -7.19
N VAL A 148 -18.16 -5.90 -6.02
CA VAL A 148 -19.32 -5.02 -5.77
C VAL A 148 -19.04 -4.17 -4.55
N LEU A 149 -19.09 -2.85 -4.71
CA LEU A 149 -18.97 -1.90 -3.60
C LEU A 149 -20.19 -1.98 -2.67
N HIS A 150 -19.97 -1.97 -1.38
CA HIS A 150 -21.06 -1.92 -0.39
C HIS A 150 -21.85 -0.62 -0.54
N GLN A 151 -23.17 -0.73 -0.38
CA GLN A 151 -24.07 0.41 -0.51
C GLN A 151 -23.78 1.49 0.54
N GLY A 152 -23.68 2.75 0.09
CA GLY A 152 -23.43 3.91 0.96
C GLY A 152 -22.02 4.03 1.51
N VAL A 153 -21.06 3.26 0.97
CA VAL A 153 -19.66 3.32 1.40
C VAL A 153 -19.02 4.66 1.03
N GLU A 154 -19.37 5.24 -0.11
CA GLU A 154 -18.86 6.54 -0.56
C GLU A 154 -19.22 7.65 0.43
N ASP A 155 -20.50 7.75 0.81
CA ASP A 155 -20.98 8.73 1.80
C ASP A 155 -20.36 8.49 3.18
N ALA A 156 -20.19 7.21 3.53
CA ALA A 156 -19.59 6.82 4.81
C ALA A 156 -18.12 7.24 4.88
N VAL A 157 -17.33 7.02 3.82
CA VAL A 157 -15.92 7.44 3.73
C VAL A 157 -15.78 8.94 3.93
N ALA A 158 -16.54 9.76 3.18
CA ALA A 158 -16.48 11.21 3.28
C ALA A 158 -16.89 11.72 4.68
N SER A 159 -17.97 11.15 5.25
CA SER A 159 -18.46 11.51 6.59
C SER A 159 -17.45 11.13 7.69
N ASP A 160 -16.88 9.93 7.63
CA ASP A 160 -15.98 9.40 8.65
C ASP A 160 -14.63 10.13 8.61
N LEU A 161 -14.13 10.46 7.40
CA LEU A 161 -12.92 11.28 7.22
C LEU A 161 -13.10 12.69 7.78
N GLY A 162 -14.26 13.34 7.49
CA GLY A 162 -14.58 14.66 8.02
C GLY A 162 -14.66 14.66 9.55
N ALA A 163 -15.27 13.63 10.16
CA ALA A 163 -15.35 13.49 11.61
C ALA A 163 -13.96 13.29 12.24
N LEU A 164 -13.10 12.50 11.61
CA LEU A 164 -11.72 12.27 12.08
C LEU A 164 -10.86 13.54 11.96
N LYS A 165 -10.98 14.29 10.85
CA LYS A 165 -10.34 15.59 10.69
C LYS A 165 -10.72 16.55 11.83
N ASN A 166 -12.01 16.69 12.09
CA ASN A 166 -12.49 17.56 13.15
C ASN A 166 -11.95 17.13 14.53
N LEU A 167 -11.87 15.83 14.80
CA LEU A 167 -11.29 15.29 16.03
C LEU A 167 -9.81 15.66 16.18
N LEU A 168 -9.00 15.48 15.14
CA LEU A 168 -7.56 15.75 15.18
C LEU A 168 -7.25 17.26 15.28
N VAL A 169 -8.05 18.10 14.61
CA VAL A 169 -7.91 19.56 14.65
C VAL A 169 -8.37 20.11 16.01
N SER A 170 -9.59 19.74 16.46
CA SER A 170 -10.16 20.25 17.71
C SER A 170 -9.39 19.75 18.94
N GLY A 171 -8.87 18.51 18.88
CA GLY A 171 -8.04 17.92 19.93
C GLY A 171 -6.63 18.48 20.01
N ARG A 172 -6.23 19.33 19.06
CA ARG A 172 -4.81 19.78 18.91
C ARG A 172 -3.82 18.62 18.96
N VAL A 173 -4.23 17.47 18.44
CA VAL A 173 -3.41 16.23 18.40
C VAL A 173 -2.21 16.43 17.47
N LEU A 174 -2.41 17.19 16.38
CA LEU A 174 -1.39 17.50 15.40
C LEU A 174 -0.83 18.90 15.64
N ARG A 175 0.48 19.02 15.86
CA ARG A 175 1.20 20.31 15.99
C ARG A 175 1.60 20.85 14.61
N ARG A 176 0.59 21.09 13.75
CA ARG A 176 0.77 21.57 12.37
C ARG A 176 -0.17 22.73 12.09
N SER A 177 0.14 23.48 11.04
CA SER A 177 -0.74 24.53 10.57
C SER A 177 -2.06 23.95 10.04
N LYS A 178 -3.09 24.77 10.04
CA LYS A 178 -4.39 24.35 9.48
C LYS A 178 -4.28 24.00 8.00
N GLU A 179 -3.48 24.75 7.26
CA GLU A 179 -3.22 24.58 5.83
C GLU A 179 -2.55 23.24 5.53
N GLU A 180 -1.56 22.82 6.34
CA GLU A 180 -0.90 21.53 6.22
C GLU A 180 -1.87 20.38 6.50
N ILE A 181 -2.68 20.50 7.56
CA ILE A 181 -3.69 19.49 7.91
C ILE A 181 -4.74 19.38 6.79
N ASP A 182 -5.22 20.52 6.28
CA ASP A 182 -6.18 20.55 5.18
C ASP A 182 -5.64 19.87 3.92
N ALA A 183 -4.38 20.13 3.56
CA ALA A 183 -3.72 19.49 2.42
C ALA A 183 -3.62 17.96 2.59
N TRP A 184 -3.27 17.48 3.80
CA TRP A 184 -3.22 16.04 4.08
C TRP A 184 -4.58 15.37 3.97
N PHE A 185 -5.61 16.00 4.53
CA PHE A 185 -6.96 15.44 4.45
C PHE A 185 -7.53 15.45 3.04
N GLN A 186 -7.17 16.44 2.21
CA GLN A 186 -7.49 16.44 0.78
C GLN A 186 -6.80 15.28 0.05
N GLU A 187 -5.55 15.00 0.36
CA GLU A 187 -4.83 13.86 -0.23
C GLU A 187 -5.45 12.52 0.19
N ILE A 188 -5.79 12.36 1.49
CA ILE A 188 -6.46 11.16 1.98
C ILE A 188 -7.82 10.98 1.30
N GLN A 189 -8.60 12.07 1.16
CA GLN A 189 -9.90 12.04 0.48
C GLN A 189 -9.74 11.58 -0.98
N ALA A 190 -8.80 12.16 -1.72
CA ALA A 190 -8.55 11.80 -3.12
C ALA A 190 -8.21 10.30 -3.27
N ARG A 191 -7.42 9.73 -2.36
CA ARG A 191 -7.10 8.30 -2.36
C ARG A 191 -8.30 7.42 -2.05
N LEU A 192 -9.11 7.82 -1.07
CA LEU A 192 -10.31 7.06 -0.71
C LEU A 192 -11.37 7.15 -1.82
N ASP A 193 -11.43 8.28 -2.55
CA ASP A 193 -12.29 8.44 -3.73
C ASP A 193 -11.84 7.51 -4.88
N GLU A 194 -10.52 7.30 -5.07
CA GLU A 194 -10.00 6.30 -6.01
C GLU A 194 -10.42 4.87 -5.62
N GLU A 195 -10.38 4.53 -4.32
CA GLU A 195 -10.73 3.19 -3.83
C GLU A 195 -12.24 2.86 -3.92
N VAL A 196 -13.11 3.87 -3.98
CA VAL A 196 -14.55 3.69 -4.18
C VAL A 196 -14.99 3.86 -5.63
N ASP A 197 -14.02 3.85 -6.57
CA ASP A 197 -14.28 4.00 -8.00
C ASP A 197 -13.65 2.85 -8.80
N TYR A 198 -14.45 1.82 -9.10
CA TYR A 198 -13.99 0.67 -9.87
C TYR A 198 -13.68 0.97 -11.34
N GLU A 199 -14.08 2.13 -11.87
CA GLU A 199 -13.62 2.57 -13.19
C GLU A 199 -12.12 2.93 -13.17
N VAL A 200 -11.61 3.44 -12.05
CA VAL A 200 -10.16 3.68 -11.86
C VAL A 200 -9.43 2.33 -11.82
N GLU A 201 -9.91 1.39 -11.03
CA GLU A 201 -9.31 0.06 -10.93
C GLU A 201 -9.33 -0.68 -12.29
N ALA A 202 -10.42 -0.55 -13.04
CA ALA A 202 -10.55 -1.14 -14.37
C ALA A 202 -9.54 -0.56 -15.37
N ARG A 203 -9.32 0.76 -15.35
CA ARG A 203 -8.27 1.41 -16.18
C ARG A 203 -6.87 0.93 -15.80
N ASN A 204 -6.55 0.90 -14.52
CA ASN A 204 -5.27 0.41 -14.03
C ASN A 204 -5.01 -1.04 -14.47
N LEU A 205 -6.03 -1.89 -14.34
CA LEU A 205 -5.97 -3.29 -14.76
C LEU A 205 -5.68 -3.41 -16.27
N GLU A 206 -6.35 -2.61 -17.10
CA GLU A 206 -6.10 -2.59 -18.56
C GLU A 206 -4.70 -2.09 -18.90
N ASP A 207 -4.18 -1.11 -18.18
CA ASP A 207 -2.80 -0.65 -18.34
C ASP A 207 -1.80 -1.75 -17.98
N PHE A 208 -1.96 -2.42 -16.84
CA PHE A 208 -1.13 -3.57 -16.48
C PHE A 208 -1.22 -4.70 -17.50
N ARG A 209 -2.44 -5.03 -17.94
CA ARG A 209 -2.64 -6.06 -18.95
C ARG A 209 -1.94 -5.73 -20.26
N ARG A 210 -2.03 -4.48 -20.74
CA ARG A 210 -1.34 -4.02 -21.96
C ARG A 210 0.18 -4.16 -21.86
N VAL A 211 0.75 -3.81 -20.71
CA VAL A 211 2.20 -3.88 -20.45
C VAL A 211 2.67 -5.33 -20.31
N LEU A 212 1.91 -6.16 -19.60
CA LEU A 212 2.29 -7.54 -19.26
C LEU A 212 1.69 -8.61 -20.19
N GLN A 213 1.00 -8.25 -21.26
CA GLN A 213 0.30 -9.20 -22.16
C GLN A 213 1.18 -10.31 -22.73
N ASN A 214 2.47 -10.04 -22.91
CA ASN A 214 3.44 -10.99 -23.46
C ASN A 214 4.39 -11.57 -22.37
N ASP A 215 4.15 -11.27 -21.11
CA ASP A 215 4.97 -11.82 -20.03
C ASP A 215 4.62 -13.30 -19.81
N PRO A 216 5.61 -14.22 -19.87
CA PRO A 216 5.34 -15.66 -19.79
C PRO A 216 4.98 -16.13 -18.37
N ASP A 217 5.25 -15.31 -17.35
CA ASP A 217 5.15 -15.68 -15.95
C ASP A 217 3.98 -15.00 -15.22
N VAL A 218 3.31 -14.02 -15.86
CA VAL A 218 2.26 -13.22 -15.22
C VAL A 218 0.96 -13.28 -16.01
N VAL A 219 -0.14 -13.45 -15.30
CA VAL A 219 -1.50 -13.39 -15.84
C VAL A 219 -2.23 -12.20 -15.23
N VAL A 220 -2.69 -11.31 -16.08
CA VAL A 220 -3.54 -10.17 -15.72
C VAL A 220 -4.93 -10.42 -16.26
N PRO A 221 -6.00 -10.40 -15.44
CA PRO A 221 -7.35 -10.69 -15.90
C PRO A 221 -7.82 -9.64 -16.92
N ARG A 222 -8.76 -10.01 -17.78
CA ARG A 222 -9.43 -9.09 -18.69
C ARG A 222 -10.62 -8.44 -18.01
N VAL A 223 -10.79 -7.13 -18.17
CA VAL A 223 -12.00 -6.41 -17.76
C VAL A 223 -13.13 -6.67 -18.76
N HIS A 224 -14.33 -6.91 -18.26
CA HIS A 224 -15.55 -6.99 -19.05
C HIS A 224 -16.31 -5.66 -18.94
N ARG A 225 -15.99 -4.71 -19.83
CA ARG A 225 -16.50 -3.32 -19.78
C ARG A 225 -18.03 -3.23 -19.82
N GLY A 226 -18.71 -4.13 -20.54
CA GLY A 226 -20.19 -4.19 -20.57
C GLY A 226 -20.85 -4.55 -19.24
N TRP A 227 -20.07 -5.07 -18.29
CA TRP A 227 -20.50 -5.46 -16.94
C TRP A 227 -19.70 -4.72 -15.87
N THR A 228 -19.15 -3.56 -16.20
CA THR A 228 -18.33 -2.75 -15.29
C THR A 228 -18.89 -1.33 -15.22
N THR A 229 -19.05 -0.83 -14.00
CA THR A 229 -19.47 0.53 -13.67
C THR A 229 -18.58 1.08 -12.56
N ARG A 230 -18.80 2.30 -12.15
CA ARG A 230 -18.10 2.88 -10.99
C ARG A 230 -18.18 2.00 -9.73
N ARG A 231 -19.22 1.16 -9.59
CA ARG A 231 -19.50 0.40 -8.36
C ARG A 231 -19.52 -1.10 -8.50
N VAL A 232 -19.38 -1.57 -9.73
CA VAL A 232 -19.30 -3.00 -10.07
C VAL A 232 -18.13 -3.17 -11.04
N LEU A 233 -17.17 -4.02 -10.68
CA LEU A 233 -16.08 -4.42 -11.58
C LEU A 233 -16.20 -5.89 -11.90
N THR A 234 -16.36 -6.19 -13.20
CA THR A 234 -16.38 -7.56 -13.69
C THR A 234 -15.12 -7.85 -14.48
N MET A 235 -14.38 -8.85 -14.04
CA MET A 235 -13.13 -9.26 -14.69
C MET A 235 -13.02 -10.78 -14.78
N GLU A 236 -12.18 -11.26 -15.68
CA GLU A 236 -11.87 -12.68 -15.86
C GLU A 236 -11.49 -13.34 -14.53
N ARG A 237 -12.03 -14.54 -14.30
CA ARG A 237 -11.68 -15.32 -13.10
C ARG A 237 -10.36 -16.02 -13.31
N LEU A 238 -9.38 -15.71 -12.47
CA LEU A 238 -8.11 -16.40 -12.43
C LEU A 238 -8.16 -17.57 -11.45
N HIS A 239 -7.47 -18.66 -11.79
CA HIS A 239 -7.32 -19.84 -10.95
C HIS A 239 -5.89 -19.94 -10.43
N GLY A 240 -5.76 -20.37 -9.16
CA GLY A 240 -4.49 -20.53 -8.49
C GLY A 240 -4.66 -20.69 -6.99
N LYS A 241 -3.55 -20.82 -6.28
CA LYS A 241 -3.52 -20.94 -4.82
C LYS A 241 -3.07 -19.61 -4.20
N PRO A 242 -3.63 -19.21 -3.06
CA PRO A 242 -3.08 -18.11 -2.27
C PRO A 242 -1.69 -18.49 -1.73
N LEU A 243 -0.86 -17.49 -1.42
CA LEU A 243 0.54 -17.66 -1.01
C LEU A 243 0.74 -18.74 0.08
N PRO A 244 -0.01 -18.76 1.21
CA PRO A 244 0.23 -19.76 2.25
C PRO A 244 0.06 -21.21 1.76
N ALA A 245 -0.97 -21.45 0.94
CA ALA A 245 -1.21 -22.78 0.36
C ALA A 245 -0.15 -23.13 -0.69
N PHE A 246 0.26 -22.16 -1.52
CA PHE A 246 1.30 -22.38 -2.53
C PHE A 246 2.68 -22.63 -1.88
N VAL A 247 3.03 -21.94 -0.81
CA VAL A 247 4.28 -22.20 -0.06
C VAL A 247 4.31 -23.63 0.49
N GLN A 248 3.17 -24.16 0.93
CA GLN A 248 3.11 -25.53 1.45
C GLN A 248 3.12 -26.60 0.34
N THR A 249 2.48 -26.35 -0.79
CA THR A 249 2.16 -27.40 -1.80
C THR A 249 2.85 -27.22 -3.14
N GLY A 250 3.45 -26.05 -3.43
CA GLY A 250 4.14 -25.77 -4.67
C GLY A 250 5.48 -26.52 -4.76
N SER A 251 5.85 -26.96 -5.96
CA SER A 251 7.18 -27.57 -6.17
C SER A 251 8.30 -26.52 -5.96
N PRO A 252 9.53 -26.93 -5.66
CA PRO A 252 10.67 -26.02 -5.58
C PRO A 252 10.85 -25.15 -6.83
N GLU A 253 10.69 -25.75 -8.01
CA GLU A 253 10.81 -25.08 -9.31
C GLU A 253 9.71 -24.03 -9.50
N ALA A 254 8.46 -24.36 -9.14
CA ALA A 254 7.33 -23.42 -9.22
C ALA A 254 7.53 -22.24 -8.26
N LYS A 255 8.01 -22.47 -7.03
CA LYS A 255 8.33 -21.41 -6.07
C LYS A 255 9.47 -20.52 -6.56
N GLN A 256 10.53 -21.14 -7.12
CA GLN A 256 11.64 -20.44 -7.73
C GLN A 256 11.16 -19.53 -8.86
N ARG A 257 10.37 -20.07 -9.79
CA ARG A 257 9.81 -19.31 -10.92
C ARG A 257 8.95 -18.15 -10.44
N ALA A 258 8.01 -18.39 -9.55
CA ALA A 258 7.12 -17.39 -9.01
C ALA A 258 7.88 -16.25 -8.28
N GLY A 259 8.85 -16.60 -7.44
CA GLY A 259 9.63 -15.62 -6.70
C GLY A 259 10.48 -14.73 -7.61
N VAL A 260 11.14 -15.33 -8.62
CA VAL A 260 11.91 -14.56 -9.61
C VAL A 260 10.99 -13.67 -10.43
N ALA A 261 9.86 -14.19 -10.89
CA ALA A 261 8.88 -13.45 -11.67
C ALA A 261 8.34 -12.22 -10.92
N LEU A 262 7.99 -12.36 -9.61
CA LEU A 262 7.54 -11.25 -8.79
C LEU A 262 8.52 -10.09 -8.75
N GLY A 263 9.80 -10.36 -8.47
CA GLY A 263 10.83 -9.33 -8.41
C GLY A 263 11.14 -8.74 -9.79
N ARG A 264 11.29 -9.58 -10.81
CA ARG A 264 11.55 -9.15 -12.18
C ARG A 264 10.45 -8.22 -12.70
N VAL A 265 9.20 -8.64 -12.57
CA VAL A 265 8.05 -7.84 -13.04
C VAL A 265 7.93 -6.52 -12.28
N PHE A 266 8.23 -6.49 -10.99
CA PHE A 266 8.27 -5.25 -10.22
C PHE A 266 9.28 -4.26 -10.82
N PHE A 267 10.52 -4.69 -11.11
CA PHE A 267 11.54 -3.83 -11.69
C PHE A 267 11.26 -3.47 -13.15
N ASP A 268 10.73 -4.39 -13.94
CA ASP A 268 10.32 -4.12 -15.32
C ASP A 268 9.20 -3.07 -15.40
N LEU A 269 8.19 -3.15 -14.54
CA LEU A 269 7.13 -2.15 -14.44
C LEU A 269 7.67 -0.80 -13.97
N TYR A 270 8.50 -0.78 -12.93
CA TYR A 270 9.05 0.44 -12.37
C TYR A 270 9.99 1.15 -13.34
N TYR A 271 11.04 0.48 -13.80
CA TYR A 271 12.05 1.08 -14.66
C TYR A 271 11.63 1.19 -16.13
N GLY A 272 10.87 0.23 -16.64
CA GLY A 272 10.45 0.20 -18.03
C GLY A 272 9.16 0.98 -18.33
N HIS A 273 8.27 1.11 -17.35
CA HIS A 273 6.93 1.68 -17.53
C HIS A 273 6.58 2.75 -16.50
N ARG A 274 7.47 3.06 -15.57
CA ARG A 274 7.32 4.09 -14.52
C ARG A 274 6.07 3.90 -13.66
N MET A 275 5.68 2.65 -13.43
CA MET A 275 4.49 2.30 -12.69
C MET A 275 4.76 1.14 -11.73
N ILE A 276 4.06 1.10 -10.61
CA ILE A 276 4.10 -0.03 -9.68
C ILE A 276 2.71 -0.39 -9.19
N HIS A 277 2.53 -1.66 -8.82
CA HIS A 277 1.47 -2.09 -7.94
C HIS A 277 1.88 -1.72 -6.51
N ALA A 278 1.26 -0.69 -5.93
CA ALA A 278 1.69 -0.10 -4.66
C ALA A 278 1.08 -0.77 -3.42
N ASP A 279 0.31 -1.85 -3.60
CA ASP A 279 -0.22 -2.70 -2.51
C ASP A 279 0.17 -4.17 -2.69
N PRO A 280 1.42 -4.57 -2.40
CA PRO A 280 1.93 -5.92 -2.59
C PRO A 280 1.47 -6.89 -1.49
N HIS A 281 0.21 -6.80 -1.08
CA HIS A 281 -0.36 -7.73 -0.11
C HIS A 281 -0.45 -9.14 -0.72
N PRO A 282 -0.07 -10.23 0.00
CA PRO A 282 -0.11 -11.60 -0.54
C PRO A 282 -1.47 -12.02 -1.09
N GLY A 283 -2.57 -11.44 -0.58
CA GLY A 283 -3.95 -11.68 -1.04
C GLY A 283 -4.24 -11.14 -2.44
N ASN A 284 -3.38 -10.29 -2.99
CA ASN A 284 -3.51 -9.72 -4.33
C ASN A 284 -2.86 -10.60 -5.41
N TYR A 285 -2.38 -11.79 -5.02
CA TYR A 285 -1.70 -12.74 -5.92
C TYR A 285 -2.30 -14.13 -5.82
N LEU A 286 -2.44 -14.80 -6.98
CA LEU A 286 -2.67 -16.24 -7.08
C LEU A 286 -1.48 -16.90 -7.75
N PHE A 287 -1.08 -18.06 -7.23
CA PHE A 287 0.04 -18.83 -7.72
C PHE A 287 -0.47 -20.09 -8.42
N GLN A 288 -0.13 -20.26 -9.69
CA GLN A 288 -0.46 -21.43 -10.47
C GLN A 288 0.52 -22.59 -10.19
N ALA A 289 0.14 -23.80 -10.54
CA ALA A 289 0.92 -24.99 -10.25
C ALA A 289 2.30 -24.99 -10.93
N ASP A 290 2.41 -24.33 -12.09
CA ASP A 290 3.66 -24.15 -12.85
C ASP A 290 4.50 -22.93 -12.40
N GLY A 291 4.05 -22.21 -11.39
CA GLY A 291 4.72 -21.02 -10.84
C GLY A 291 4.37 -19.70 -11.52
N LYS A 292 3.40 -19.66 -12.44
CA LYS A 292 2.86 -18.38 -12.94
C LYS A 292 2.08 -17.65 -11.85
N ILE A 293 2.03 -16.32 -11.98
CA ILE A 293 1.41 -15.42 -11.00
C ILE A 293 0.20 -14.74 -11.62
N GLY A 294 -0.96 -14.88 -11.00
CA GLY A 294 -2.15 -14.10 -11.31
C GLY A 294 -2.23 -12.85 -10.42
N LEU A 295 -2.42 -11.68 -11.01
CA LEU A 295 -2.64 -10.42 -10.28
C LEU A 295 -4.15 -10.19 -10.13
N LEU A 296 -4.63 -9.78 -8.93
CA LEU A 296 -6.07 -9.74 -8.63
C LEU A 296 -6.63 -8.36 -8.34
N ASP A 297 -5.84 -7.44 -7.81
CA ASP A 297 -6.28 -6.11 -7.36
C ASP A 297 -5.45 -5.02 -8.02
N PHE A 298 -6.10 -3.96 -8.50
CA PHE A 298 -5.46 -2.82 -9.18
C PHE A 298 -5.94 -1.48 -8.63
N GLY A 299 -6.53 -1.49 -7.44
CA GLY A 299 -7.01 -0.29 -6.75
C GLY A 299 -5.89 0.65 -6.29
N CYS A 300 -4.65 0.14 -6.18
CA CYS A 300 -3.51 0.92 -5.73
C CYS A 300 -2.35 0.84 -6.73
N VAL A 301 -2.41 1.64 -7.79
CA VAL A 301 -1.32 1.80 -8.76
C VAL A 301 -0.69 3.18 -8.60
N ARG A 302 0.63 3.28 -8.76
CA ARG A 302 1.34 4.56 -8.73
C ARG A 302 2.22 4.71 -9.95
N TYR A 303 2.20 5.92 -10.52
CA TYR A 303 3.02 6.33 -11.64
C TYR A 303 4.09 7.31 -11.17
N PHE A 304 5.25 7.26 -11.81
CA PHE A 304 6.43 8.04 -11.41
C PHE A 304 6.92 8.90 -12.57
N ASP A 305 7.52 10.03 -12.23
CA ASP A 305 8.23 10.86 -13.19
C ASP A 305 9.49 10.16 -13.70
N LEU A 306 9.84 10.37 -14.97
CA LEU A 306 10.97 9.70 -15.61
C LEU A 306 12.30 10.08 -14.98
N GLU A 307 12.52 11.37 -14.68
CA GLU A 307 13.75 11.84 -14.05
C GLU A 307 13.90 11.31 -12.63
N TRP A 308 12.77 11.20 -11.91
CA TRP A 308 12.76 10.62 -10.57
C TRP A 308 13.14 9.13 -10.59
N VAL A 309 12.61 8.36 -11.55
CA VAL A 309 12.97 6.93 -11.73
C VAL A 309 14.44 6.79 -12.10
N ALA A 310 14.96 7.69 -12.97
CA ALA A 310 16.36 7.69 -13.36
C ALA A 310 17.28 7.97 -12.16
N ASP A 311 16.97 8.99 -11.34
CA ASP A 311 17.77 9.32 -10.16
C ASP A 311 17.72 8.22 -9.09
N TYR A 312 16.56 7.58 -8.88
CA TYR A 312 16.46 6.45 -7.94
C TYR A 312 17.28 5.23 -8.43
N GLY A 313 17.17 4.91 -9.71
CA GLY A 313 17.97 3.82 -10.31
C GLY A 313 19.47 4.09 -10.21
N ALA A 314 19.89 5.34 -10.45
CA ALA A 314 21.27 5.76 -10.24
C ALA A 314 21.73 5.55 -8.79
N CYS A 315 20.91 5.92 -7.79
CA CYS A 315 21.22 5.64 -6.39
C CYS A 315 21.43 4.14 -6.13
N ALA A 316 20.58 3.28 -6.67
CA ALA A 316 20.69 1.83 -6.51
C ALA A 316 21.99 1.29 -7.14
N ILE A 317 22.28 1.69 -8.39
CA ILE A 317 23.48 1.24 -9.12
C ILE A 317 24.77 1.76 -8.49
N TYR A 318 24.82 3.04 -8.11
CA TYR A 318 26.02 3.61 -7.48
C TYR A 318 26.25 3.05 -6.07
N THR A 319 25.19 2.71 -5.32
CA THR A 319 25.32 1.95 -4.06
C THR A 319 25.95 0.60 -4.29
N ARG A 320 25.46 -0.14 -5.32
CA ARG A 320 26.02 -1.46 -5.70
C ARG A 320 27.48 -1.38 -6.12
N ARG A 321 27.87 -0.30 -6.82
CA ARG A 321 29.25 -0.09 -7.31
C ARG A 321 30.20 0.58 -6.28
N ASP A 322 29.73 0.76 -5.05
CA ASP A 322 30.48 1.43 -3.96
C ASP A 322 30.89 2.88 -4.29
N GLN A 323 30.09 3.58 -5.10
CA GLN A 323 30.32 4.94 -5.57
C GLN A 323 29.51 5.95 -4.77
N ARG A 324 29.88 6.11 -3.49
CA ARG A 324 29.15 6.93 -2.50
C ARG A 324 28.84 8.34 -2.97
N GLU A 325 29.86 9.05 -3.50
CA GLU A 325 29.70 10.46 -3.91
C GLU A 325 28.64 10.63 -5.01
N LEU A 326 28.61 9.73 -5.99
CA LEU A 326 27.62 9.76 -7.06
C LEU A 326 26.22 9.44 -6.50
N MET A 327 26.11 8.44 -5.63
CA MET A 327 24.85 8.13 -4.97
C MET A 327 24.29 9.33 -4.22
N MET A 328 25.11 10.07 -3.46
CA MET A 328 24.67 11.24 -2.70
C MET A 328 24.15 12.38 -3.59
N ARG A 329 24.74 12.60 -4.76
CA ARG A 329 24.25 13.60 -5.73
C ARG A 329 22.81 13.30 -6.17
N HIS A 330 22.52 12.04 -6.45
CA HIS A 330 21.18 11.61 -6.83
C HIS A 330 20.20 11.62 -5.65
N ALA A 331 20.65 11.28 -4.45
CA ALA A 331 19.84 11.34 -3.23
C ALA A 331 19.37 12.78 -2.90
N VAL A 332 20.22 13.79 -3.16
CA VAL A 332 19.81 15.20 -3.07
C VAL A 332 18.75 15.55 -4.12
N ARG A 333 18.93 15.14 -5.38
CA ARG A 333 17.93 15.36 -6.44
C ARG A 333 16.58 14.71 -6.15
N LEU A 334 16.59 13.51 -5.57
CA LEU A 334 15.39 12.83 -5.09
C LEU A 334 14.73 13.53 -3.89
N GLY A 335 15.41 14.46 -3.23
CA GLY A 335 14.95 15.08 -1.98
C GLY A 335 15.05 14.18 -0.75
N ALA A 336 15.75 13.05 -0.86
CA ALA A 336 16.01 12.15 0.28
C ALA A 336 17.05 12.72 1.26
N LEU A 337 17.96 13.55 0.75
CA LEU A 337 18.93 14.33 1.51
C LEU A 337 18.68 15.80 1.23
N THR A 338 18.32 16.59 2.26
CA THR A 338 17.96 18.01 2.09
C THR A 338 19.16 18.91 1.91
N GLU A 339 20.28 18.56 2.54
CA GLU A 339 21.57 19.22 2.43
C GLU A 339 22.71 18.23 2.69
N ARG A 340 23.89 18.52 2.14
CA ARG A 340 25.09 17.69 2.34
C ARG A 340 25.57 17.83 3.79
N ASP A 341 25.69 16.72 4.49
CA ASP A 341 26.12 16.63 5.89
C ASP A 341 26.67 15.25 6.17
N ALA A 342 27.82 15.18 6.84
CA ALA A 342 28.55 13.91 7.01
C ALA A 342 27.75 12.82 7.75
N ASP A 343 27.04 13.19 8.83
CA ASP A 343 26.25 12.21 9.60
C ASP A 343 25.02 11.73 8.82
N ALA A 344 24.32 12.66 8.13
CA ALA A 344 23.20 12.31 7.27
C ALA A 344 23.63 11.44 6.09
N GLU A 345 24.75 11.76 5.44
CA GLU A 345 25.33 10.97 4.35
C GLU A 345 25.77 9.59 4.81
N ASP A 346 26.43 9.48 5.97
CA ASP A 346 26.81 8.18 6.56
C ASP A 346 25.58 7.33 6.85
N THR A 347 24.56 7.92 7.45
CA THR A 347 23.30 7.23 7.76
C THR A 347 22.60 6.74 6.48
N LEU A 348 22.49 7.61 5.47
CA LEU A 348 21.86 7.26 4.20
C LEU A 348 22.68 6.22 3.42
N TRP A 349 24.00 6.31 3.46
CA TRP A 349 24.89 5.32 2.83
C TRP A 349 24.72 3.92 3.44
N ILE A 350 24.71 3.85 4.78
CA ILE A 350 24.49 2.58 5.49
C ILE A 350 23.11 2.01 5.17
N LEU A 351 22.06 2.85 5.13
CA LEU A 351 20.73 2.43 4.74
C LEU A 351 20.70 1.91 3.30
N GLY A 352 21.28 2.64 2.35
CA GLY A 352 21.38 2.21 0.95
C GLY A 352 22.07 0.88 0.79
N ARG A 353 23.18 0.67 1.50
CA ARG A 353 23.90 -0.62 1.51
C ARG A 353 23.10 -1.77 2.14
N ALA A 354 22.31 -1.49 3.17
CA ALA A 354 21.42 -2.48 3.79
C ALA A 354 20.29 -2.90 2.84
N ILE A 355 19.63 -1.93 2.18
CA ILE A 355 18.63 -2.21 1.13
C ILE A 355 19.29 -2.92 -0.05
N GLY A 356 20.54 -2.59 -0.36
CA GLY A 356 21.31 -3.15 -1.46
C GLY A 356 21.82 -4.57 -1.27
N ILE A 357 21.68 -5.20 -0.09
CA ILE A 357 22.21 -6.54 0.18
C ILE A 357 21.82 -7.58 -0.87
N PRO A 358 20.53 -7.71 -1.27
CA PRO A 358 20.13 -8.68 -2.29
C PRO A 358 20.69 -8.37 -3.68
N PHE A 359 21.16 -7.16 -3.92
CA PHE A 359 21.53 -6.65 -5.24
C PHE A 359 23.06 -6.52 -5.46
N ARG A 360 23.87 -7.02 -4.55
CA ARG A 360 25.36 -6.89 -4.61
C ARG A 360 26.00 -7.59 -5.81
N GLY A 361 25.29 -8.52 -6.43
CA GLY A 361 25.71 -9.31 -7.58
C GLY A 361 26.00 -10.75 -7.25
N GLY A 362 25.83 -11.62 -8.24
CA GLY A 362 25.85 -13.06 -8.11
C GLY A 362 24.55 -13.62 -7.50
N PRO A 363 24.39 -14.96 -7.55
CA PRO A 363 23.19 -15.62 -7.07
C PRO A 363 22.97 -15.43 -5.57
N PHE A 364 21.86 -14.81 -5.20
CA PHE A 364 21.43 -14.55 -3.82
C PHE A 364 20.08 -15.24 -3.54
N THR A 365 19.96 -15.90 -2.38
CA THR A 365 18.71 -16.54 -1.96
C THR A 365 17.94 -15.60 -1.03
N THR A 366 16.82 -15.04 -1.49
CA THR A 366 15.97 -14.20 -0.65
C THR A 366 15.37 -15.03 0.49
N GLY A 367 15.55 -14.59 1.74
CA GLY A 367 15.15 -15.36 2.92
C GLY A 367 16.08 -16.55 3.22
N GLY A 368 17.24 -16.60 2.59
CA GLY A 368 18.31 -17.53 2.91
C GLY A 368 19.16 -17.11 4.12
N PRO A 369 20.15 -17.91 4.51
CA PRO A 369 21.02 -17.61 5.66
C PRO A 369 21.85 -16.33 5.49
N GLU A 370 22.14 -15.95 4.25
CA GLU A 370 22.89 -14.74 3.88
C GLU A 370 22.04 -13.48 3.85
N ASP A 371 20.72 -13.58 4.02
CA ASP A 371 19.77 -12.49 3.89
C ASP A 371 19.48 -11.83 5.25
N ASP A 372 20.35 -10.92 5.64
CA ASP A 372 20.22 -10.09 6.85
C ASP A 372 19.76 -8.64 6.57
N ALA A 373 19.31 -8.36 5.33
CA ALA A 373 18.90 -7.03 4.91
C ALA A 373 17.88 -6.40 5.86
N HIS A 374 16.84 -7.17 6.23
CA HIS A 374 15.78 -6.69 7.13
C HIS A 374 16.33 -6.28 8.51
N GLU A 375 17.27 -7.03 9.06
CA GLU A 375 17.89 -6.75 10.36
C GLU A 375 18.75 -5.48 10.29
N GLN A 376 19.55 -5.34 9.23
CA GLN A 376 20.39 -4.16 9.03
C GLN A 376 19.56 -2.91 8.83
N ILE A 377 18.49 -2.98 8.03
CA ILE A 377 17.53 -1.87 7.87
C ILE A 377 16.91 -1.49 9.23
N ALA A 378 16.41 -2.46 9.99
CA ALA A 378 15.80 -2.22 11.30
C ALA A 378 16.76 -1.52 12.29
N ARG A 379 18.05 -1.84 12.24
CA ARG A 379 19.09 -1.23 13.10
C ARG A 379 19.36 0.24 12.74
N ILE A 380 19.29 0.62 11.46
CA ILE A 380 19.60 1.98 11.02
C ILE A 380 18.38 2.91 11.03
N MET A 381 17.16 2.37 10.91
CA MET A 381 15.93 3.17 10.84
C MET A 381 15.75 4.17 11.99
N PRO A 382 16.09 3.88 13.27
CA PRO A 382 16.01 4.89 14.35
C PRO A 382 16.88 6.11 14.09
N LYS A 383 18.08 5.95 13.50
CA LYS A 383 18.96 7.09 13.13
C LYS A 383 18.36 7.89 11.98
N VAL A 384 17.79 7.21 10.97
CA VAL A 384 17.10 7.87 9.86
C VAL A 384 15.94 8.72 10.37
N ALA A 385 15.14 8.18 11.29
CA ALA A 385 13.93 8.83 11.80
C ALA A 385 14.20 10.11 12.59
N VAL A 386 15.35 10.21 13.27
CA VAL A 386 15.69 11.38 14.09
C VAL A 386 16.56 12.41 13.36
N ASN A 387 17.11 12.10 12.18
CA ASN A 387 17.96 13.02 11.44
C ASN A 387 17.13 14.00 10.60
N PRO A 388 17.14 15.32 10.92
CA PRO A 388 16.28 16.30 10.25
C PRO A 388 16.68 16.58 8.81
N LYS A 389 17.87 16.16 8.39
CA LYS A 389 18.40 16.34 7.02
C LYS A 389 18.02 15.20 6.10
N LEU A 390 17.53 14.07 6.66
CA LEU A 390 16.98 12.96 5.91
C LEU A 390 15.47 13.12 5.80
N ARG A 391 14.96 12.94 4.60
CA ARG A 391 13.51 12.94 4.31
C ARG A 391 13.14 11.70 3.51
N ALA A 392 11.90 11.29 3.66
CA ALA A 392 11.31 10.28 2.80
C ALA A 392 10.28 10.97 1.88
N PRO A 393 10.68 11.40 0.66
CA PRO A 393 9.73 11.87 -0.32
C PRO A 393 8.60 10.85 -0.51
N ARG A 394 7.42 11.33 -0.86
CA ARG A 394 6.22 10.50 -1.02
C ARG A 394 6.45 9.30 -1.95
N GLU A 395 7.14 9.52 -3.04
CA GLU A 395 7.50 8.51 -4.04
C GLU A 395 8.33 7.39 -3.42
N LEU A 396 9.32 7.75 -2.57
CA LEU A 396 10.17 6.79 -1.85
C LEU A 396 9.36 5.92 -0.88
N VAL A 397 8.40 6.51 -0.16
CA VAL A 397 7.54 5.78 0.78
C VAL A 397 6.76 4.70 0.05
N PHE A 398 6.11 5.03 -1.08
CA PHE A 398 5.35 4.05 -1.87
C PHE A 398 6.23 2.98 -2.48
N LEU A 399 7.36 3.39 -3.06
CA LEU A 399 8.28 2.47 -3.71
C LEU A 399 8.87 1.46 -2.71
N HIS A 400 9.34 1.95 -1.56
CA HIS A 400 9.93 1.08 -0.54
C HIS A 400 8.90 0.18 0.16
N ARG A 401 7.66 0.67 0.34
CA ARG A 401 6.55 -0.17 0.81
C ARG A 401 6.28 -1.31 -0.17
N ALA A 402 6.21 -0.99 -1.47
CA ALA A 402 5.97 -1.99 -2.51
C ALA A 402 7.13 -3.00 -2.59
N LEU A 403 8.36 -2.52 -2.61
CA LEU A 403 9.56 -3.36 -2.60
C LEU A 403 9.62 -4.26 -1.36
N GLY A 404 9.34 -3.71 -0.18
CA GLY A 404 9.30 -4.45 1.08
C GLY A 404 8.25 -5.57 1.09
N GLY A 405 7.08 -5.34 0.50
CA GLY A 405 6.03 -6.36 0.38
C GLY A 405 6.42 -7.48 -0.59
N ILE A 406 6.97 -7.15 -1.75
CA ILE A 406 7.53 -8.15 -2.70
C ILE A 406 8.64 -8.95 -2.02
N TYR A 407 9.55 -8.28 -1.31
CA TYR A 407 10.61 -8.94 -0.55
C TYR A 407 10.04 -9.89 0.52
N SER A 408 8.99 -9.48 1.25
CA SER A 408 8.33 -10.34 2.26
C SER A 408 7.69 -11.60 1.65
N ILE A 409 7.09 -11.50 0.46
CA ILE A 409 6.59 -12.67 -0.28
C ILE A 409 7.76 -13.57 -0.70
N ASN A 410 8.81 -12.97 -1.25
CA ASN A 410 9.98 -13.69 -1.72
C ASN A 410 10.76 -14.40 -0.59
N ARG A 411 10.78 -13.85 0.62
CA ARG A 411 11.33 -14.56 1.79
C ARG A 411 10.63 -15.89 2.08
N GLN A 412 9.35 -16.02 1.73
CA GLN A 412 8.58 -17.26 1.88
C GLN A 412 8.79 -18.23 0.71
N LEU A 413 8.95 -17.69 -0.51
CA LEU A 413 9.20 -18.49 -1.73
C LEU A 413 10.66 -18.93 -1.86
N LYS A 414 11.59 -18.14 -1.31
CA LYS A 414 13.04 -18.36 -1.28
C LYS A 414 13.68 -18.49 -2.68
N PRO A 415 13.39 -17.59 -3.62
CA PRO A 415 14.02 -17.65 -4.93
C PRO A 415 15.52 -17.36 -4.83
N ARG A 416 16.31 -18.04 -5.65
CA ARG A 416 17.75 -17.83 -5.81
C ARG A 416 18.04 -17.28 -7.20
N THR A 417 18.51 -16.02 -7.28
CA THR A 417 18.81 -15.37 -8.57
C THR A 417 19.81 -14.24 -8.38
N ASP A 418 20.38 -13.71 -9.46
CA ASP A 418 21.13 -12.45 -9.44
C ASP A 418 20.15 -11.26 -9.59
N TRP A 419 19.73 -10.73 -8.45
CA TRP A 419 18.84 -9.55 -8.42
C TRP A 419 19.53 -8.29 -8.96
N GLY A 420 20.88 -8.24 -8.86
CA GLY A 420 21.66 -7.12 -9.39
C GLY A 420 21.61 -7.05 -10.91
N GLU A 421 21.71 -8.20 -11.59
CA GLU A 421 21.57 -8.30 -13.04
C GLU A 421 20.15 -7.90 -13.51
N ILE A 422 19.13 -8.37 -12.78
CA ILE A 422 17.73 -8.03 -13.08
C ILE A 422 17.51 -6.52 -13.01
N ILE A 423 17.99 -5.85 -11.94
CA ILE A 423 17.86 -4.38 -11.82
C ILE A 423 18.64 -3.66 -12.91
N GLU A 424 19.88 -4.03 -13.19
CA GLU A 424 20.68 -3.35 -14.23
C GLU A 424 20.02 -3.48 -15.61
N THR A 425 19.49 -4.65 -15.93
CA THR A 425 18.77 -4.89 -17.19
C THR A 425 17.51 -4.03 -17.29
N ALA A 426 16.71 -3.97 -16.23
CA ALA A 426 15.51 -3.13 -16.20
C ALA A 426 15.84 -1.64 -16.26
N TYR A 427 16.82 -1.18 -15.49
CA TYR A 427 17.24 0.22 -15.43
C TYR A 427 17.86 0.73 -16.74
N ALA A 428 18.50 -0.13 -17.52
CA ALA A 428 19.02 0.23 -18.84
C ALA A 428 17.93 0.76 -19.80
N ARG A 429 16.65 0.41 -19.59
CA ARG A 429 15.51 0.99 -20.33
C ARG A 429 15.31 2.46 -19.94
N THR A 430 15.26 2.76 -18.63
CA THR A 430 15.15 4.12 -18.15
C THR A 430 16.27 5.02 -18.68
N LEU A 431 17.52 4.54 -18.68
CA LEU A 431 18.65 5.31 -19.19
C LEU A 431 18.51 5.66 -20.67
N ARG A 432 18.01 4.74 -21.50
CA ARG A 432 17.72 5.05 -22.91
C ARG A 432 16.66 6.12 -23.06
N ASP A 433 15.60 6.07 -22.23
CA ASP A 433 14.47 7.00 -22.28
C ASP A 433 14.87 8.42 -21.87
N VAL A 434 15.82 8.57 -20.92
CA VAL A 434 16.39 9.88 -20.54
C VAL A 434 17.56 10.32 -21.40
N GLY A 435 18.02 9.48 -22.34
CA GLY A 435 19.19 9.77 -23.19
C GLY A 435 20.51 9.83 -22.41
N ARG A 436 20.62 9.09 -21.29
CA ARG A 436 21.82 9.06 -20.42
C ARG A 436 22.52 7.70 -20.49
N THR A 437 23.78 7.70 -20.08
CA THR A 437 24.56 6.48 -19.84
C THR A 437 24.84 6.33 -18.35
N LEU A 438 25.24 5.11 -17.92
CA LEU A 438 25.65 4.86 -16.52
C LEU A 438 26.90 5.63 -16.06
N GLN A 439 27.49 6.45 -16.89
CA GLN A 439 28.68 7.27 -16.58
C GLN A 439 28.33 8.75 -16.37
N GLU A 440 27.11 9.14 -16.65
CA GLU A 440 26.55 10.49 -16.49
C GLU A 440 25.59 10.55 -15.30
#